data_ae77de2ecfdb71e43ee2dca288dbb7b8
#
_entry.id   ae77de2ecfdb71e43ee2dca288dbb7b8
#
_cell.length_a   1.000
_cell.length_b   1.000
_cell.length_c   1.000
_cell.angle_alpha   90.00
_cell.angle_beta   90.00
_cell.angle_gamma   90.00
#
_symmetry.space_group_name_H-M   'P 1'
#
loop_
_entity.id
_entity.type
_entity.pdbx_description
1 polymer ?
#
loop_
_entity_poly.entity_id
_entity_poly.type
_entity_poly.pdbx_seq_one_letter_code
_entity_poly.pdbx_strand_id
1 'polypeptide(L)'
;MNRLILTLAIATTMAALFLPNRAAAQVPPPAKRAKHVRIVEAPHVELSTDHLTIIRWTTNNPGGSDEHYGVVQYGTNPKELNKTAKSPIRLNQGHAQTMFRVRVDDLHARTTYYYRVATEESGGRRDPLKSPISKFTTPGPGERIPASPQPGRGVQPIARQ
;
A
#
# COMPACT_ATOMS: atom_id res chain seq x y z
N MET A 1 -43.59 -75.06 -33.28
CA MET A 1 -42.91 -74.05 -34.09
C MET A 1 -42.62 -72.89 -33.14
N ASN A 2 -41.43 -72.89 -32.52
CA ASN A 2 -41.02 -71.90 -31.49
C ASN A 2 -40.25 -70.81 -32.19
N ARG A 3 -40.70 -69.60 -32.02
CA ARG A 3 -39.96 -68.38 -32.39
C ARG A 3 -39.31 -67.78 -31.14
N LEU A 4 -37.99 -67.96 -31.08
CA LEU A 4 -37.14 -67.25 -30.11
C LEU A 4 -37.02 -65.80 -30.55
N ILE A 5 -37.46 -64.88 -29.70
CA ILE A 5 -37.24 -63.47 -29.87
C ILE A 5 -36.03 -63.11 -28.99
N LEU A 6 -34.94 -62.76 -29.67
CA LEU A 6 -33.70 -62.28 -29.03
C LEU A 6 -33.80 -60.77 -28.79
N THR A 7 -34.03 -60.35 -27.57
CA THR A 7 -33.99 -58.91 -27.19
C THR A 7 -32.59 -58.48 -26.92
N LEU A 8 -32.07 -57.63 -27.82
CA LEU A 8 -30.74 -56.99 -27.68
C LEU A 8 -30.91 -55.75 -26.77
N ALA A 9 -30.36 -55.81 -25.55
CA ALA A 9 -30.31 -54.66 -24.63
C ALA A 9 -29.08 -53.80 -24.99
N ILE A 10 -29.32 -52.62 -25.52
CA ILE A 10 -28.27 -51.63 -25.77
C ILE A 10 -28.06 -50.85 -24.46
N ALA A 11 -26.97 -51.11 -23.77
CA ALA A 11 -26.52 -50.32 -22.61
C ALA A 11 -25.81 -49.05 -23.12
N THR A 12 -26.50 -47.93 -23.10
CA THR A 12 -25.91 -46.60 -23.33
C THR A 12 -25.17 -46.13 -22.07
N THR A 13 -23.86 -46.31 -22.07
CA THR A 13 -22.98 -45.71 -21.05
C THR A 13 -22.89 -44.21 -21.30
N MET A 14 -23.57 -43.40 -20.48
CA MET A 14 -23.34 -41.96 -20.39
C MET A 14 -21.98 -41.70 -19.74
N ALA A 15 -20.99 -41.39 -20.53
CA ALA A 15 -19.73 -40.83 -20.07
C ALA A 15 -19.98 -39.36 -19.69
N ALA A 16 -20.16 -39.08 -18.42
CA ALA A 16 -20.18 -37.73 -17.91
C ALA A 16 -18.78 -37.12 -18.04
N LEU A 17 -18.62 -36.25 -19.02
CA LEU A 17 -17.44 -35.43 -19.20
C LEU A 17 -17.33 -34.45 -18.00
N PHE A 18 -16.53 -34.83 -17.02
CA PHE A 18 -16.06 -33.88 -15.98
C PHE A 18 -15.12 -32.88 -16.66
N LEU A 19 -15.68 -31.82 -17.21
CA LEU A 19 -14.91 -30.65 -17.59
C LEU A 19 -14.44 -29.98 -16.28
N PRO A 20 -13.12 -29.85 -16.07
CA PRO A 20 -12.65 -29.07 -14.91
C PRO A 20 -13.15 -27.63 -15.10
N ASN A 21 -14.05 -27.23 -14.22
CA ASN A 21 -14.53 -25.85 -14.15
C ASN A 21 -13.32 -25.00 -13.77
N ARG A 22 -12.58 -24.48 -14.77
CA ARG A 22 -11.57 -23.45 -14.55
C ARG A 22 -12.33 -22.23 -14.08
N ALA A 23 -12.44 -22.08 -12.77
CA ALA A 23 -12.84 -20.82 -12.18
C ALA A 23 -11.83 -19.78 -12.71
N ALA A 24 -12.22 -19.05 -13.73
CA ALA A 24 -11.47 -17.89 -14.18
C ALA A 24 -11.35 -16.99 -12.95
N ALA A 25 -10.12 -16.80 -12.48
CA ALA A 25 -9.85 -15.88 -11.39
C ALA A 25 -10.41 -14.51 -11.82
N GLN A 26 -11.55 -14.15 -11.29
CA GLN A 26 -12.16 -12.83 -11.56
C GLN A 26 -11.22 -11.79 -11.00
N VAL A 27 -10.60 -11.02 -11.90
CA VAL A 27 -9.86 -9.82 -11.49
C VAL A 27 -10.86 -8.91 -10.78
N PRO A 28 -10.63 -8.55 -9.51
CA PRO A 28 -11.56 -7.67 -8.81
C PRO A 28 -11.75 -6.37 -9.61
N PRO A 29 -12.96 -5.82 -9.64
CA PRO A 29 -13.19 -4.55 -10.31
C PRO A 29 -12.29 -3.47 -9.69
N PRO A 30 -11.79 -2.51 -10.50
CA PRO A 30 -10.96 -1.43 -10.00
C PRO A 30 -11.64 -0.71 -8.84
N ALA A 31 -10.89 -0.46 -7.77
CA ALA A 31 -11.41 0.28 -6.63
C ALA A 31 -11.81 1.69 -7.06
N LYS A 32 -12.97 2.15 -6.57
CA LYS A 32 -13.46 3.50 -6.90
C LYS A 32 -12.48 4.55 -6.39
N ARG A 33 -12.02 5.42 -7.28
CA ARG A 33 -11.13 6.52 -6.94
C ARG A 33 -11.88 7.59 -6.14
N ALA A 34 -11.23 8.13 -5.13
CA ALA A 34 -11.81 9.16 -4.30
C ALA A 34 -11.84 10.51 -5.03
N LYS A 35 -12.94 11.25 -4.87
CA LYS A 35 -13.04 12.64 -5.33
C LYS A 35 -12.11 13.58 -4.54
N HIS A 36 -11.90 13.25 -3.27
CA HIS A 36 -11.03 13.99 -2.36
C HIS A 36 -10.07 13.03 -1.68
N VAL A 37 -8.78 13.34 -1.71
CA VAL A 37 -7.74 12.58 -1.01
C VAL A 37 -7.85 12.87 0.48
N ARG A 38 -7.72 11.83 1.29
CA ARG A 38 -7.62 11.92 2.75
C ARG A 38 -6.58 10.95 3.27
N ILE A 39 -5.88 11.35 4.30
CA ILE A 39 -4.97 10.46 5.03
C ILE A 39 -5.81 9.52 5.89
N VAL A 40 -5.64 8.21 5.70
CA VAL A 40 -6.33 7.16 6.47
C VAL A 40 -5.41 6.55 7.52
N GLU A 41 -4.09 6.62 7.29
CA GLU A 41 -3.07 6.29 8.27
C GLU A 41 -2.09 7.48 8.34
N ALA A 42 -1.90 8.02 9.54
CA ALA A 42 -1.04 9.19 9.76
C ALA A 42 0.42 8.93 9.35
N PRO A 43 1.16 9.95 8.89
CA PRO A 43 2.56 9.81 8.57
C PRO A 43 3.39 9.48 9.81
N HIS A 44 4.27 8.49 9.67
CA HIS A 44 5.21 8.08 10.70
C HIS A 44 6.54 7.66 10.10
N VAL A 45 7.57 7.65 10.94
CA VAL A 45 8.90 7.15 10.58
C VAL A 45 8.87 5.63 10.61
N GLU A 46 9.17 5.00 9.49
CA GLU A 46 9.32 3.54 9.37
C GLU A 46 10.75 3.08 9.68
N LEU A 47 11.72 3.92 9.34
CA LEU A 47 13.13 3.68 9.57
C LEU A 47 13.85 5.02 9.67
N SER A 48 14.81 5.14 10.59
CA SER A 48 15.73 6.28 10.61
C SER A 48 17.16 5.79 10.89
N THR A 49 18.12 6.32 10.15
CA THR A 49 19.56 6.23 10.38
C THR A 49 20.12 7.63 10.55
N ASP A 50 21.41 7.73 10.77
CA ASP A 50 22.15 8.99 10.92
C ASP A 50 22.09 9.92 9.69
N HIS A 51 21.81 9.38 8.49
CA HIS A 51 21.83 10.11 7.23
C HIS A 51 20.58 9.95 6.35
N LEU A 52 19.66 9.04 6.70
CA LEU A 52 18.41 8.85 5.96
C LEU A 52 17.23 8.51 6.87
N THR A 53 16.03 8.78 6.38
CA THR A 53 14.77 8.39 7.03
C THR A 53 13.77 7.94 5.98
N ILE A 54 12.96 6.93 6.29
CA ILE A 54 11.81 6.51 5.48
C ILE A 54 10.55 6.94 6.22
N ILE A 55 9.73 7.74 5.55
CA ILE A 55 8.42 8.18 6.04
C ILE A 55 7.34 7.44 5.29
N ARG A 56 6.40 6.85 6.03
CA ARG A 56 5.26 6.09 5.52
C ARG A 56 3.93 6.72 5.94
N TRP A 57 2.95 6.70 5.05
CA TRP A 57 1.55 7.04 5.35
C TRP A 57 0.64 6.35 4.35
N THR A 58 -0.65 6.30 4.64
CA THR A 58 -1.65 5.72 3.75
C THR A 58 -2.75 6.73 3.47
N THR A 59 -3.18 6.78 2.21
CA THR A 59 -4.36 7.57 1.79
C THR A 59 -5.42 6.64 1.21
N ASN A 60 -6.66 7.14 1.07
CA ASN A 60 -7.58 6.56 0.12
C ASN A 60 -7.02 6.75 -1.30
N ASN A 61 -7.45 5.90 -2.25
CA ASN A 61 -6.96 5.99 -3.63
C ASN A 61 -7.21 7.37 -4.23
N PRO A 62 -6.16 8.15 -4.57
CA PRO A 62 -6.34 9.44 -5.24
C PRO A 62 -6.97 9.27 -6.61
N GLY A 63 -7.70 10.28 -7.06
CA GLY A 63 -8.20 10.35 -8.44
C GLY A 63 -7.13 10.78 -9.44
N GLY A 64 -7.43 10.74 -10.71
CA GLY A 64 -6.52 11.15 -11.78
C GLY A 64 -5.74 10.02 -12.39
N SER A 65 -4.45 10.23 -12.73
CA SER A 65 -3.57 9.23 -13.35
C SER A 65 -3.27 8.06 -12.41
N ASP A 66 -2.75 6.96 -12.96
CA ASP A 66 -2.33 5.80 -12.17
C ASP A 66 -1.01 6.03 -11.47
N GLU A 67 -0.22 6.99 -11.91
CA GLU A 67 1.07 7.33 -11.34
C GLU A 67 0.98 8.58 -10.47
N HIS A 68 1.41 8.44 -9.23
CA HIS A 68 1.46 9.50 -8.23
C HIS A 68 2.84 9.52 -7.56
N TYR A 69 3.09 10.62 -6.88
CA TYR A 69 4.26 10.79 -6.01
C TYR A 69 3.82 10.98 -4.57
N GLY A 70 4.46 10.26 -3.67
CA GLY A 70 4.52 10.65 -2.28
C GLY A 70 5.49 11.83 -2.17
N VAL A 71 5.09 12.87 -1.47
CA VAL A 71 5.88 14.10 -1.30
C VAL A 71 6.09 14.36 0.19
N VAL A 72 7.35 14.51 0.59
CA VAL A 72 7.72 14.94 1.94
C VAL A 72 8.39 16.28 1.84
N GLN A 73 7.79 17.32 2.44
CA GLN A 73 8.41 18.62 2.66
C GLN A 73 9.03 18.62 4.05
N TYR A 74 10.30 18.98 4.18
CA TYR A 74 11.02 18.89 5.45
C TYR A 74 12.05 20.00 5.63
N GLY A 75 12.49 20.19 6.87
CA GLY A 75 13.51 21.16 7.26
C GLY A 75 13.80 21.09 8.75
N THR A 76 14.79 21.83 9.21
CA THR A 76 15.14 21.93 10.64
C THR A 76 14.33 22.99 11.39
N ASN A 77 13.58 23.81 10.65
CA ASN A 77 12.69 24.83 11.20
C ASN A 77 11.23 24.47 10.87
N PRO A 78 10.32 24.34 11.85
CA PRO A 78 8.92 24.00 11.58
C PRO A 78 8.15 25.06 10.78
N LYS A 79 8.63 26.30 10.79
CA LYS A 79 8.03 27.39 10.00
C LYS A 79 8.52 27.42 8.56
N GLU A 80 9.61 26.69 8.25
CA GLU A 80 10.29 26.72 6.95
C GLU A 80 10.71 25.30 6.51
N LEU A 81 9.82 24.60 5.82
CA LEU A 81 10.09 23.29 5.23
C LEU A 81 10.59 23.47 3.80
N ASN A 82 11.86 23.85 3.66
CA ASN A 82 12.45 24.30 2.40
C ASN A 82 13.03 23.17 1.53
N LYS A 83 13.09 21.93 2.04
CA LYS A 83 13.53 20.75 1.31
C LYS A 83 12.35 19.87 0.94
N THR A 84 12.50 19.11 -0.16
CA THR A 84 11.47 18.19 -0.65
C THR A 84 12.09 16.90 -1.11
N ALA A 85 11.53 15.78 -0.64
CA ALA A 85 11.80 14.44 -1.17
C ALA A 85 10.54 13.88 -1.82
N LYS A 86 10.70 13.11 -2.91
CA LYS A 86 9.59 12.49 -3.65
C LYS A 86 9.91 11.04 -3.97
N SER A 87 8.91 10.19 -3.93
CA SER A 87 8.97 8.82 -4.44
C SER A 87 7.78 8.53 -5.32
N PRO A 88 8.00 7.97 -6.53
CA PRO A 88 6.90 7.57 -7.40
C PRO A 88 6.19 6.34 -6.85
N ILE A 89 4.90 6.25 -7.11
CA ILE A 89 4.09 5.07 -6.86
C ILE A 89 3.05 4.90 -7.96
N ARG A 90 2.85 3.67 -8.40
CA ARG A 90 1.70 3.33 -9.22
C ARG A 90 0.55 2.91 -8.31
N LEU A 91 -0.61 3.50 -8.51
CA LEU A 91 -1.80 3.17 -7.72
C LEU A 91 -2.21 1.72 -7.96
N ASN A 92 -2.50 1.01 -6.88
CA ASN A 92 -3.06 -0.33 -6.98
C ASN A 92 -4.58 -0.23 -7.24
N GLN A 93 -4.99 -0.50 -8.47
CA GLN A 93 -6.39 -0.38 -8.88
C GLN A 93 -7.32 -1.36 -8.16
N GLY A 94 -6.80 -2.47 -7.63
CA GLY A 94 -7.56 -3.46 -6.87
C GLY A 94 -7.80 -3.08 -5.39
N HIS A 95 -7.19 -2.00 -4.90
CA HIS A 95 -7.26 -1.59 -3.50
C HIS A 95 -7.83 -0.18 -3.36
N ALA A 96 -8.63 0.02 -2.31
CA ALA A 96 -9.24 1.32 -2.00
C ALA A 96 -8.27 2.30 -1.33
N GLN A 97 -7.06 1.87 -1.02
CA GLN A 97 -6.05 2.65 -0.31
C GLN A 97 -4.68 2.52 -0.98
N THR A 98 -3.88 3.57 -0.85
CA THR A 98 -2.50 3.62 -1.36
C THR A 98 -1.55 3.96 -0.22
N MET A 99 -0.54 3.11 -0.02
CA MET A 99 0.52 3.34 0.95
C MET A 99 1.68 4.03 0.26
N PHE A 100 2.05 5.19 0.74
CA PHE A 100 3.23 5.92 0.30
C PHE A 100 4.40 5.65 1.23
N ARG A 101 5.59 5.49 0.65
CA ARG A 101 6.88 5.38 1.33
C ARG A 101 7.85 6.30 0.63
N VAL A 102 8.36 7.28 1.35
CA VAL A 102 9.30 8.25 0.81
C VAL A 102 10.59 8.19 1.60
N ARG A 103 11.67 7.97 0.90
CA ARG A 103 13.02 8.06 1.44
C ARG A 103 13.48 9.51 1.41
N VAL A 104 13.96 9.98 2.54
CA VAL A 104 14.57 11.29 2.73
C VAL A 104 16.05 11.07 3.04
N ASP A 105 16.91 11.52 2.16
CA ASP A 105 18.37 11.36 2.23
C ASP A 105 19.07 12.66 2.65
N ASP A 106 20.39 12.61 2.76
CA ASP A 106 21.29 13.74 3.07
C ASP A 106 20.92 14.44 4.38
N LEU A 107 20.56 13.64 5.36
CA LEU A 107 20.28 14.11 6.71
C LEU A 107 21.57 14.16 7.54
N HIS A 108 21.60 15.02 8.55
CA HIS A 108 22.68 15.07 9.54
C HIS A 108 22.29 14.25 10.76
N ALA A 109 23.28 13.55 11.34
CA ALA A 109 23.11 12.80 12.58
C ALA A 109 22.66 13.70 13.74
N ARG A 110 21.94 13.12 14.72
CA ARG A 110 21.47 13.79 15.94
C ARG A 110 20.72 15.11 15.68
N THR A 111 20.04 15.20 14.54
CA THR A 111 19.36 16.42 14.10
C THR A 111 17.85 16.21 14.09
N THR A 112 17.12 17.16 14.65
CA THR A 112 15.65 17.17 14.60
C THR A 112 15.18 17.81 13.30
N TYR A 113 14.35 17.07 12.57
CA TYR A 113 13.69 17.50 11.36
C TYR A 113 12.18 17.60 11.59
N TYR A 114 11.57 18.62 11.03
CA TYR A 114 10.12 18.79 10.92
C TYR A 114 9.71 18.45 9.51
N TYR A 115 8.56 17.81 9.36
CA TYR A 115 8.08 17.40 8.05
C TYR A 115 6.56 17.39 7.97
N ARG A 116 6.06 17.47 6.76
CA ARG A 116 4.67 17.19 6.40
C ARG A 116 4.64 16.40 5.10
N VAL A 117 3.57 15.63 4.89
CA VAL A 117 3.38 14.84 3.69
C VAL A 117 2.24 15.37 2.84
N ALA A 118 2.35 15.10 1.53
CA ALA A 118 1.34 15.37 0.53
C ALA A 118 1.40 14.31 -0.55
N THR A 119 0.44 14.32 -1.47
CA THR A 119 0.46 13.53 -2.70
C THR A 119 0.43 14.46 -3.91
N GLU A 120 1.03 13.99 -5.01
CA GLU A 120 1.11 14.72 -6.26
C GLU A 120 0.88 13.76 -7.42
N GLU A 121 0.06 14.13 -8.39
CA GLU A 121 -0.15 13.36 -9.63
C GLU A 121 1.06 13.51 -10.55
N SER A 122 1.35 12.51 -11.39
CA SER A 122 2.50 12.54 -12.32
C SER A 122 2.53 13.76 -13.24
N GLY A 123 1.37 14.34 -13.54
CA GLY A 123 1.25 15.61 -14.26
C GLY A 123 1.60 16.86 -13.44
N GLY A 124 2.10 16.72 -12.21
CA GLY A 124 2.49 17.84 -11.34
C GLY A 124 1.33 18.47 -10.56
N ARG A 125 0.11 18.00 -10.76
CA ARG A 125 -1.05 18.46 -9.99
C ARG A 125 -0.96 17.92 -8.57
N ARG A 126 -0.86 18.82 -7.61
CA ARG A 126 -0.83 18.47 -6.19
C ARG A 126 -2.22 18.34 -5.63
N ASP A 127 -2.43 17.32 -4.83
CA ASP A 127 -3.62 17.25 -3.99
C ASP A 127 -3.61 18.39 -2.97
N PRO A 128 -4.76 19.00 -2.66
CA PRO A 128 -4.83 20.10 -1.70
C PRO A 128 -4.51 19.65 -0.27
N LEU A 129 -4.59 18.33 -0.02
CA LEU A 129 -4.37 17.76 1.30
C LEU A 129 -2.89 17.73 1.64
N LYS A 130 -2.56 18.33 2.80
CA LYS A 130 -1.26 18.21 3.47
C LYS A 130 -1.48 17.71 4.88
N SER A 131 -0.58 16.87 5.39
CA SER A 131 -0.63 16.48 6.80
C SER A 131 -0.31 17.68 7.72
N PRO A 132 -0.68 17.60 9.00
CA PRO A 132 -0.05 18.42 10.04
C PRO A 132 1.47 18.25 10.01
N ILE A 133 2.19 19.21 10.60
CA ILE A 133 3.64 19.13 10.77
C ILE A 133 3.95 18.12 11.88
N SER A 134 4.80 17.18 11.58
CA SER A 134 5.36 16.18 12.50
C SER A 134 6.87 16.37 12.61
N LYS A 135 7.52 15.69 13.54
CA LYS A 135 8.99 15.74 13.70
C LYS A 135 9.58 14.36 13.93
N PHE A 136 10.84 14.22 13.59
CA PHE A 136 11.70 13.09 13.98
C PHE A 136 13.10 13.61 14.29
N THR A 137 13.90 12.80 15.00
CA THR A 137 15.31 13.08 15.22
C THR A 137 16.12 11.91 14.66
N THR A 138 17.12 12.21 13.83
CA THR A 138 18.05 11.21 13.33
C THR A 138 18.92 10.68 14.49
N PRO A 139 19.22 9.38 14.52
CA PRO A 139 20.11 8.80 15.53
C PRO A 139 21.55 9.27 15.36
N GLY A 140 22.41 8.83 16.26
CA GLY A 140 23.86 9.04 16.17
C GLY A 140 24.51 8.26 15.03
N PRO A 141 25.76 8.57 14.68
CA PRO A 141 26.50 7.87 13.63
C PRO A 141 26.53 6.36 13.87
N GLY A 142 26.16 5.59 12.84
CA GLY A 142 26.12 4.12 12.88
C GLY A 142 24.91 3.53 13.64
N GLU A 143 24.06 4.35 14.23
CA GLU A 143 22.85 3.91 14.91
C GLU A 143 21.67 3.81 13.93
N ARG A 144 20.70 2.99 14.29
CA ARG A 144 19.47 2.79 13.52
C ARG A 144 18.27 2.70 14.45
N ILE A 145 17.25 3.48 14.18
CA ILE A 145 15.95 3.40 14.86
C ILE A 145 14.98 2.68 13.92
N PRO A 146 14.54 1.44 14.25
CA PRO A 146 13.49 0.77 13.51
C PRO A 146 12.14 1.46 13.74
N ALA A 147 11.16 1.14 12.91
CA ALA A 147 9.79 1.61 13.08
C ALA A 147 9.32 1.39 14.52
N SER A 148 8.74 2.41 15.12
CA SER A 148 8.02 2.22 16.38
C SER A 148 6.90 1.21 16.16
N PRO A 149 6.70 0.24 17.10
CA PRO A 149 5.57 -0.69 17.01
C PRO A 149 4.27 0.13 16.86
N GLN A 150 3.47 -0.18 15.84
CA GLN A 150 2.18 0.48 15.69
C GLN A 150 1.28 0.14 16.89
N PRO A 151 0.69 1.10 17.58
CA PRO A 151 -0.36 0.82 18.54
C PRO A 151 -1.57 0.25 17.75
N GLY A 152 -1.83 -1.06 17.88
CA GLY A 152 -3.03 -1.65 17.29
C GLY A 152 -2.92 -3.05 16.68
N ARG A 153 -1.75 -3.62 16.50
CA ARG A 153 -1.65 -5.06 16.24
C ARG A 153 -1.41 -5.80 17.55
N GLY A 154 -2.50 -6.12 18.23
CA GLY A 154 -2.46 -7.02 19.37
C GLY A 154 -1.79 -8.33 18.93
N VAL A 155 -0.63 -8.61 19.51
CA VAL A 155 -0.04 -9.95 19.50
C VAL A 155 -1.00 -10.83 20.25
N GLN A 156 -1.77 -11.66 19.55
CA GLN A 156 -2.53 -12.73 20.22
C GLN A 156 -1.50 -13.67 20.86
N PRO A 157 -1.61 -13.95 22.16
CA PRO A 157 -0.75 -14.94 22.79
C PRO A 157 -1.04 -16.30 22.17
N ILE A 158 0.00 -16.96 21.68
CA ILE A 158 -0.06 -18.34 21.21
C ILE A 158 -0.43 -19.17 22.44
N ALA A 159 -1.66 -19.70 22.47
CA ALA A 159 -2.07 -20.69 23.47
C ALA A 159 -1.19 -21.93 23.26
N ARG A 160 -0.32 -22.24 24.22
CA ARG A 160 0.37 -23.53 24.30
C ARG A 160 -0.65 -24.58 24.71
N GLN A 161 -0.89 -25.52 23.82
CA GLN A 161 -1.49 -26.82 24.16
C GLN A 161 -0.42 -27.76 24.72
#